data_c8ca2f3cbe85e0b6daeb677b2a9ba2a5
#
_entry.id   c8ca2f3cbe85e0b6daeb677b2a9ba2a5
#
_cell.length_a   1.000
_cell.length_b   1.000
_cell.length_c   1.000
_cell.angle_alpha   90.00
_cell.angle_beta   90.00
_cell.angle_gamma   90.00
#
_symmetry.space_group_name_H-M   'P 1'
#
loop_
_entity.id
_entity.type
_entity.pdbx_description
1 polymer ?
#
loop_
_entity_poly.entity_id
_entity_poly.type
_entity_poly.pdbx_seq_one_letter_code
_entity_poly.pdbx_strand_id
1 'polypeptide(L)'
;MSDMPKLPRRAFAIVFCLSITTAIGNTGLQSVLPSIGRSIGIADSMVAAIFSLSSLLWAVTSPFWARQSDLRGRKPLMIIGLAGFAVSMLLCGLVVSAGLAHLTTPTIVFGFFLVCRAIYGLFGSATSPANQIYIAERTCPADRTRWISSIAGASSLGTVVGPVLAPLFIIESFGYAGPLYAFALIATTMLIIVARYLDEAPILATKPPLRSDKTARGPPWLRSNFVPFIAYGFLLFVCQNALAQTLGFLIIDKTSKELPQLPSPDLLRIAQGHIEIAMVCGALASLLALWALIPIFRMTPTALLRWGAGLASLGSVLVALSPDYALAILGYALASLGFSLGRPGFIAGASLTVPMKEQARVAGAIGAISGVNVLFAPFAVSLYEVFPPGPFLLESVVLAGLLAYACLSPTLRNVGSRVSVEEINEKRAL
;
A
#
# COMPACT_ATOMS: atom_id res chain seq x y z
N MET A 1 -10.89 28.63 -25.31
CA MET A 1 -10.01 27.63 -24.61
C MET A 1 -9.23 28.23 -23.42
N SER A 2 -9.69 29.33 -22.81
CA SER A 2 -8.90 30.14 -21.84
C SER A 2 -9.37 30.11 -20.39
N ASP A 3 -10.38 29.33 -20.00
CA ASP A 3 -10.96 29.37 -18.65
C ASP A 3 -10.98 28.01 -17.91
N MET A 4 -9.98 27.16 -18.12
CA MET A 4 -9.83 26.02 -17.22
C MET A 4 -9.14 26.48 -15.93
N PRO A 5 -9.73 26.21 -14.74
CA PRO A 5 -9.15 26.63 -13.48
C PRO A 5 -7.79 25.95 -13.30
N LYS A 6 -6.74 26.75 -13.26
CA LYS A 6 -5.37 26.27 -12.94
C LYS A 6 -5.36 25.83 -11.47
N LEU A 7 -4.90 24.62 -11.21
CA LEU A 7 -4.73 24.12 -9.84
C LEU A 7 -3.80 25.08 -9.06
N PRO A 8 -4.29 25.76 -7.99
CA PRO A 8 -3.44 26.65 -7.20
C PRO A 8 -2.32 25.84 -6.55
N ARG A 9 -1.09 26.33 -6.59
CA ARG A 9 0.06 25.67 -5.95
C ARG A 9 -0.20 25.32 -4.47
N ARG A 10 -0.93 26.21 -3.77
CA ARG A 10 -1.33 26.00 -2.37
C ARG A 10 -2.26 24.78 -2.22
N ALA A 11 -3.29 24.67 -3.04
CA ALA A 11 -4.22 23.53 -2.99
C ALA A 11 -3.51 22.22 -3.29
N PHE A 12 -2.61 22.19 -4.28
CA PHE A 12 -1.78 21.03 -4.56
C PHE A 12 -0.91 20.63 -3.36
N ALA A 13 -0.22 21.60 -2.76
CA ALA A 13 0.63 21.33 -1.60
C ALA A 13 -0.16 20.74 -0.43
N ILE A 14 -1.39 21.24 -0.16
CA ILE A 14 -2.25 20.71 0.88
C ILE A 14 -2.63 19.26 0.59
N VAL A 15 -3.10 18.93 -0.63
CA VAL A 15 -3.48 17.55 -1.01
C VAL A 15 -2.26 16.63 -1.03
N PHE A 16 -1.09 17.12 -1.43
CA PHE A 16 0.18 16.40 -1.38
C PHE A 16 0.56 16.05 0.06
N CYS A 17 0.56 17.03 0.97
CA CYS A 17 0.84 16.84 2.40
C CYS A 17 -0.17 15.91 3.07
N LEU A 18 -1.46 15.99 2.71
CA LEU A 18 -2.50 15.09 3.21
C LEU A 18 -2.20 13.63 2.82
N SER A 19 -1.77 13.39 1.58
CA SER A 19 -1.40 12.04 1.11
C SER A 19 -0.16 11.50 1.82
N ILE A 20 0.84 12.36 2.08
CA ILE A 20 2.01 12.01 2.89
C ILE A 20 1.60 11.66 4.31
N THR A 21 0.79 12.49 4.97
CA THR A 21 0.35 12.32 6.36
C THR A 21 -0.31 10.96 6.59
N THR A 22 -1.25 10.59 5.72
CA THR A 22 -1.94 9.30 5.83
C THR A 22 -1.01 8.11 5.57
N ALA A 23 -0.08 8.25 4.63
CA ALA A 23 0.91 7.21 4.34
C ALA A 23 1.91 7.03 5.50
N ILE A 24 2.47 8.13 6.03
CA ILE A 24 3.38 8.11 7.20
C ILE A 24 2.75 7.35 8.37
N GLY A 25 1.52 7.71 8.75
CA GLY A 25 0.90 7.09 9.92
C GLY A 25 0.57 5.61 9.71
N ASN A 26 0.14 5.20 8.51
CA ASN A 26 -0.12 3.79 8.23
C ASN A 26 1.15 2.95 8.24
N THR A 27 2.20 3.38 7.56
CA THR A 27 3.45 2.62 7.48
C THR A 27 4.27 2.71 8.77
N GLY A 28 4.20 3.85 9.47
CA GLY A 28 4.78 3.99 10.81
C GLY A 28 4.10 3.07 11.81
N LEU A 29 2.76 2.96 11.80
CA LEU A 29 2.07 1.98 12.64
C LEU A 29 2.46 0.55 12.26
N GLN A 30 2.57 0.24 10.96
CA GLN A 30 2.97 -1.07 10.50
C GLN A 30 4.36 -1.47 11.02
N SER A 31 5.30 -0.52 11.12
CA SER A 31 6.66 -0.79 11.60
C SER A 31 6.72 -1.08 13.10
N VAL A 32 5.87 -0.45 13.92
CA VAL A 32 5.88 -0.63 15.38
C VAL A 32 4.91 -1.69 15.88
N LEU A 33 3.96 -2.11 15.07
CA LEU A 33 2.89 -3.02 15.51
C LEU A 33 3.37 -4.40 15.96
N PRO A 34 4.38 -5.05 15.34
CA PRO A 34 4.94 -6.30 15.86
C PRO A 34 5.49 -6.16 17.28
N SER A 35 6.22 -5.08 17.56
CA SER A 35 6.76 -4.79 18.89
C SER A 35 5.66 -4.49 19.91
N ILE A 36 4.61 -3.76 19.51
CA ILE A 36 3.41 -3.52 20.33
C ILE A 36 2.74 -4.85 20.68
N GLY A 37 2.48 -5.69 19.68
CA GLY A 37 1.82 -6.98 19.88
C GLY A 37 2.55 -7.86 20.90
N ARG A 38 3.85 -8.00 20.72
CA ARG A 38 4.70 -8.80 21.58
C ARG A 38 4.88 -8.21 22.98
N SER A 39 4.95 -6.88 23.12
CA SER A 39 5.05 -6.22 24.44
C SER A 39 3.76 -6.36 25.27
N ILE A 40 2.61 -6.49 24.64
CA ILE A 40 1.30 -6.69 25.31
C ILE A 40 0.97 -8.18 25.48
N GLY A 41 1.61 -9.07 24.68
CA GLY A 41 1.32 -10.51 24.66
C GLY A 41 0.17 -10.90 23.73
N ILE A 42 -0.04 -10.14 22.65
CA ILE A 42 -0.99 -10.46 21.57
C ILE A 42 -0.31 -11.40 20.58
N ALA A 43 -0.99 -12.48 20.14
CA ALA A 43 -0.47 -13.41 19.14
C ALA A 43 -0.17 -12.70 17.80
N ASP A 44 0.90 -13.08 17.13
CA ASP A 44 1.39 -12.42 15.91
C ASP A 44 0.34 -12.46 14.78
N SER A 45 -0.39 -13.56 14.63
CA SER A 45 -1.51 -13.71 13.68
C SER A 45 -2.68 -12.76 13.97
N MET A 46 -2.99 -12.50 15.25
CA MET A 46 -3.98 -11.50 15.65
C MET A 46 -3.53 -10.09 15.29
N VAL A 47 -2.24 -9.78 15.47
CA VAL A 47 -1.66 -8.49 15.06
C VAL A 47 -1.83 -8.26 13.56
N ALA A 48 -1.58 -9.26 12.72
CA ALA A 48 -1.80 -9.17 11.27
C ALA A 48 -3.30 -9.00 10.91
N ALA A 49 -4.22 -9.61 11.67
CA ALA A 49 -5.66 -9.49 11.45
C ALA A 49 -6.19 -8.06 11.62
N ILE A 50 -5.54 -7.23 12.45
CA ILE A 50 -5.89 -5.81 12.64
C ILE A 50 -5.83 -5.04 11.32
N PHE A 51 -4.78 -5.23 10.54
CA PHE A 51 -4.65 -4.58 9.23
C PHE A 51 -5.60 -5.18 8.21
N SER A 52 -5.83 -6.50 8.25
CA SER A 52 -6.68 -7.19 7.29
C SER A 52 -8.13 -6.71 7.37
N LEU A 53 -8.70 -6.57 8.57
CA LEU A 53 -10.05 -6.03 8.74
C LEU A 53 -10.15 -4.59 8.25
N SER A 54 -9.19 -3.74 8.62
CA SER A 54 -9.17 -2.34 8.19
C SER A 54 -9.12 -2.21 6.67
N SER A 55 -8.31 -3.04 5.99
CA SER A 55 -8.16 -3.05 4.55
C SER A 55 -9.40 -3.60 3.83
N LEU A 56 -10.04 -4.61 4.40
CA LEU A 56 -11.32 -5.13 3.88
C LEU A 56 -12.40 -4.05 3.92
N LEU A 57 -12.56 -3.38 5.08
CA LEU A 57 -13.52 -2.29 5.22
C LEU A 57 -13.22 -1.14 4.26
N TRP A 58 -11.93 -0.80 4.09
CA TRP A 58 -11.47 0.18 3.09
C TRP A 58 -11.92 -0.20 1.68
N ALA A 59 -11.69 -1.45 1.26
CA ALA A 59 -12.05 -1.92 -0.07
C ALA A 59 -13.57 -1.88 -0.31
N VAL A 60 -14.35 -2.30 0.68
CA VAL A 60 -15.84 -2.32 0.59
C VAL A 60 -16.44 -0.92 0.61
N THR A 61 -15.89 0.00 1.40
CA THR A 61 -16.47 1.35 1.54
C THR A 61 -15.94 2.37 0.53
N SER A 62 -14.81 2.12 -0.11
CA SER A 62 -14.22 3.03 -1.10
C SER A 62 -15.17 3.37 -2.27
N PRO A 63 -15.92 2.42 -2.89
CA PRO A 63 -16.90 2.75 -3.93
C PRO A 63 -18.07 3.60 -3.42
N PHE A 64 -18.48 3.40 -2.16
CA PHE A 64 -19.52 4.22 -1.52
C PHE A 64 -19.04 5.67 -1.39
N TRP A 65 -17.84 5.89 -0.87
CA TRP A 65 -17.27 7.21 -0.71
C TRP A 65 -16.97 7.91 -2.04
N ALA A 66 -16.58 7.16 -3.07
CA ALA A 66 -16.43 7.71 -4.41
C ALA A 66 -17.73 8.33 -4.93
N ARG A 67 -18.87 7.64 -4.73
CA ARG A 67 -20.21 8.19 -5.07
C ARG A 67 -20.60 9.38 -4.21
N GLN A 68 -20.32 9.33 -2.90
CA GLN A 68 -20.60 10.44 -1.99
C GLN A 68 -19.75 11.68 -2.35
N SER A 69 -18.56 11.49 -2.90
CA SER A 69 -17.71 12.57 -3.38
C SER A 69 -18.39 13.39 -4.48
N ASP A 70 -19.17 12.77 -5.36
CA ASP A 70 -19.91 13.46 -6.41
C ASP A 70 -21.11 14.25 -5.88
N LEU A 71 -21.68 13.82 -4.75
CA LEU A 71 -22.88 14.43 -4.16
C LEU A 71 -22.55 15.54 -3.15
N ARG A 72 -21.51 15.35 -2.33
CA ARG A 72 -21.20 16.21 -1.18
C ARG A 72 -20.00 17.13 -1.39
N GLY A 73 -19.30 16.98 -2.52
CA GLY A 73 -18.05 17.69 -2.78
C GLY A 73 -16.81 16.92 -2.31
N ARG A 74 -15.63 17.41 -2.64
CA ARG A 74 -14.34 16.72 -2.44
C ARG A 74 -13.74 17.01 -1.06
N LYS A 75 -13.77 18.28 -0.65
CA LYS A 75 -13.22 18.73 0.65
C LYS A 75 -13.93 18.08 1.85
N PRO A 76 -15.27 17.98 1.96
CA PRO A 76 -15.92 17.30 3.08
C PRO A 76 -15.47 15.84 3.24
N LEU A 77 -15.24 15.13 2.13
CA LEU A 77 -14.79 13.74 2.18
C LEU A 77 -13.33 13.61 2.62
N MET A 78 -12.47 14.54 2.20
CA MET A 78 -11.10 14.63 2.72
C MET A 78 -11.09 14.85 4.23
N ILE A 79 -11.97 15.74 4.73
CA ILE A 79 -12.14 16.01 6.16
C ILE A 79 -12.63 14.76 6.90
N ILE A 80 -13.67 14.09 6.40
CA ILE A 80 -14.22 12.86 7.01
C ILE A 80 -13.14 11.78 7.08
N GLY A 81 -12.43 11.55 5.98
CA GLY A 81 -11.41 10.51 5.93
C GLY A 81 -10.22 10.80 6.85
N LEU A 82 -9.78 12.06 6.91
CA LEU A 82 -8.67 12.47 7.78
C LEU A 82 -9.08 12.49 9.26
N ALA A 83 -10.32 12.89 9.57
CA ALA A 83 -10.89 12.79 10.91
C ALA A 83 -10.98 11.33 11.37
N GLY A 84 -11.48 10.42 10.50
CA GLY A 84 -11.50 8.98 10.78
C GLY A 84 -10.10 8.42 11.03
N PHE A 85 -9.10 8.88 10.31
CA PHE A 85 -7.70 8.49 10.52
C PHE A 85 -7.17 9.01 11.87
N ALA A 86 -7.34 10.31 12.16
CA ALA A 86 -6.86 10.93 13.40
C ALA A 86 -7.51 10.29 14.64
N VAL A 87 -8.83 10.09 14.62
CA VAL A 87 -9.57 9.44 15.70
C VAL A 87 -9.11 7.99 15.87
N SER A 88 -8.96 7.24 14.78
CA SER A 88 -8.46 5.87 14.83
C SER A 88 -7.07 5.79 15.48
N MET A 89 -6.13 6.66 15.08
CA MET A 89 -4.78 6.68 15.66
C MET A 89 -4.80 7.06 17.14
N LEU A 90 -5.59 8.06 17.54
CA LEU A 90 -5.74 8.44 18.93
C LEU A 90 -6.29 7.30 19.80
N LEU A 91 -7.38 6.68 19.35
CA LEU A 91 -7.99 5.56 20.08
C LEU A 91 -7.07 4.34 20.14
N CYS A 92 -6.36 4.02 19.05
CA CYS A 92 -5.34 2.98 19.06
C CYS A 92 -4.24 3.29 20.08
N GLY A 93 -3.78 4.55 20.19
CA GLY A 93 -2.82 4.99 21.18
C GLY A 93 -3.31 4.75 22.62
N LEU A 94 -4.57 5.10 22.90
CA LEU A 94 -5.19 4.87 24.21
C LEU A 94 -5.28 3.39 24.55
N VAL A 95 -5.71 2.56 23.60
CA VAL A 95 -5.81 1.11 23.76
C VAL A 95 -4.45 0.47 24.01
N VAL A 96 -3.41 0.90 23.26
CA VAL A 96 -2.03 0.43 23.48
C VAL A 96 -1.50 0.86 24.84
N SER A 97 -1.73 2.11 25.25
CA SER A 97 -1.35 2.58 26.59
C SER A 97 -2.01 1.75 27.71
N ALA A 98 -3.30 1.44 27.57
CA ALA A 98 -4.01 0.58 28.52
C ALA A 98 -3.44 -0.84 28.56
N GLY A 99 -3.06 -1.39 27.40
CA GLY A 99 -2.41 -2.70 27.29
C GLY A 99 -1.04 -2.74 27.94
N LEU A 100 -0.20 -1.74 27.67
CA LEU A 100 1.14 -1.63 28.25
C LEU A 100 1.11 -1.41 29.77
N ALA A 101 0.08 -0.74 30.26
CA ALA A 101 -0.14 -0.56 31.70
C ALA A 101 -0.81 -1.80 32.37
N HIS A 102 -1.00 -2.90 31.63
CA HIS A 102 -1.67 -4.13 32.11
C HIS A 102 -3.05 -3.91 32.73
N LEU A 103 -3.78 -2.87 32.29
CA LEU A 103 -5.13 -2.57 32.81
C LEU A 103 -6.18 -3.56 32.31
N THR A 104 -5.88 -4.32 31.27
CA THR A 104 -6.79 -5.27 30.62
C THR A 104 -6.03 -6.43 29.98
N THR A 105 -6.75 -7.48 29.62
CA THR A 105 -6.14 -8.68 29.00
C THR A 105 -5.74 -8.43 27.55
N PRO A 106 -4.71 -9.13 27.02
CA PRO A 106 -4.28 -9.00 25.62
C PRO A 106 -5.42 -9.18 24.60
N THR A 107 -6.36 -10.10 24.87
CA THR A 107 -7.51 -10.37 24.00
C THR A 107 -8.47 -9.16 23.94
N ILE A 108 -8.69 -8.48 25.08
CA ILE A 108 -9.52 -7.28 25.11
C ILE A 108 -8.84 -6.13 24.38
N VAL A 109 -7.52 -5.94 24.59
CA VAL A 109 -6.72 -4.95 23.85
C VAL A 109 -6.83 -5.19 22.34
N PHE A 110 -6.66 -6.45 21.90
CA PHE A 110 -6.83 -6.83 20.50
C PHE A 110 -8.22 -6.44 19.96
N GLY A 111 -9.29 -6.79 20.67
CA GLY A 111 -10.67 -6.50 20.27
C GLY A 111 -10.91 -4.98 20.10
N PHE A 112 -10.48 -4.17 21.06
CA PHE A 112 -10.61 -2.72 20.96
C PHE A 112 -9.73 -2.13 19.87
N PHE A 113 -8.50 -2.64 19.70
CA PHE A 113 -7.61 -2.20 18.62
C PHE A 113 -8.22 -2.46 17.24
N LEU A 114 -8.83 -3.64 17.07
CA LEU A 114 -9.53 -4.02 15.86
C LEU A 114 -10.69 -3.05 15.54
N VAL A 115 -11.51 -2.69 16.55
CA VAL A 115 -12.59 -1.70 16.39
C VAL A 115 -12.05 -0.32 16.05
N CYS A 116 -11.00 0.14 16.72
CA CYS A 116 -10.37 1.43 16.44
C CYS A 116 -9.82 1.50 15.01
N ARG A 117 -9.23 0.41 14.53
CA ARG A 117 -8.73 0.32 13.15
C ARG A 117 -9.85 0.17 12.12
N ALA A 118 -10.98 -0.43 12.50
CA ALA A 118 -12.18 -0.46 11.65
C ALA A 118 -12.71 0.95 11.34
N ILE A 119 -12.63 1.88 12.30
CA ILE A 119 -12.98 3.30 12.08
C ILE A 119 -12.17 3.88 10.91
N TYR A 120 -10.85 3.63 10.88
CA TYR A 120 -10.04 4.06 9.74
C TYR A 120 -10.42 3.36 8.44
N GLY A 121 -10.66 2.05 8.46
CA GLY A 121 -11.12 1.31 7.28
C GLY A 121 -12.41 1.89 6.70
N LEU A 122 -13.38 2.21 7.55
CA LEU A 122 -14.68 2.75 7.14
C LEU A 122 -14.60 4.19 6.60
N PHE A 123 -13.94 5.07 7.32
CA PHE A 123 -13.95 6.51 7.02
C PHE A 123 -12.70 6.96 6.24
N GLY A 124 -11.53 6.43 6.54
CA GLY A 124 -10.28 6.82 5.89
C GLY A 124 -10.28 6.59 4.38
N SER A 125 -11.02 5.59 3.91
CA SER A 125 -11.22 5.27 2.49
C SER A 125 -11.87 6.41 1.68
N ALA A 126 -12.51 7.40 2.34
CA ALA A 126 -13.07 8.58 1.70
C ALA A 126 -12.00 9.52 1.12
N THR A 127 -10.79 9.54 1.70
CA THR A 127 -9.72 10.48 1.33
C THR A 127 -9.17 10.22 -0.06
N SER A 128 -8.88 8.96 -0.40
CA SER A 128 -8.16 8.61 -1.64
C SER A 128 -8.92 8.99 -2.93
N PRO A 129 -10.20 8.59 -3.11
CA PRO A 129 -10.95 9.02 -4.28
C PRO A 129 -11.16 10.53 -4.33
N ALA A 130 -11.41 11.17 -3.18
CA ALA A 130 -11.60 12.62 -3.12
C ALA A 130 -10.33 13.37 -3.56
N ASN A 131 -9.14 12.95 -3.15
CA ASN A 131 -7.86 13.54 -3.56
C ASN A 131 -7.66 13.44 -5.07
N GLN A 132 -7.88 12.27 -5.65
CA GLN A 132 -7.67 12.03 -7.08
C GLN A 132 -8.65 12.85 -7.94
N ILE A 133 -9.93 12.89 -7.54
CA ILE A 133 -10.96 13.64 -8.26
C ILE A 133 -10.70 15.13 -8.13
N TYR A 134 -10.36 15.63 -6.93
CA TYR A 134 -10.04 17.04 -6.70
C TYR A 134 -8.94 17.57 -7.63
N ILE A 135 -7.88 16.78 -7.82
CA ILE A 135 -6.80 17.11 -8.75
C ILE A 135 -7.27 17.00 -10.21
N ALA A 136 -8.00 15.93 -10.55
CA ALA A 136 -8.43 15.69 -11.91
C ALA A 136 -9.36 16.79 -12.46
N GLU A 137 -10.20 17.38 -11.60
CA GLU A 137 -11.13 18.46 -11.96
C GLU A 137 -10.45 19.82 -12.17
N ARG A 138 -9.25 20.00 -11.59
CA ARG A 138 -8.50 21.28 -11.63
C ARG A 138 -7.26 21.23 -12.53
N THR A 139 -7.09 20.16 -13.29
CA THR A 139 -5.96 19.99 -14.18
C THR A 139 -6.39 19.73 -15.61
N CYS A 140 -5.66 20.33 -16.56
CA CYS A 140 -5.87 20.03 -17.99
C CYS A 140 -5.58 18.55 -18.28
N PRO A 141 -6.31 17.92 -19.22
CA PRO A 141 -6.09 16.51 -19.57
C PRO A 141 -4.63 16.16 -19.88
N ALA A 142 -3.89 17.07 -20.51
CA ALA A 142 -2.46 16.91 -20.85
C ALA A 142 -1.56 16.81 -19.61
N ASP A 143 -1.87 17.56 -18.53
CA ASP A 143 -1.07 17.61 -17.30
C ASP A 143 -1.60 16.68 -16.20
N ARG A 144 -2.82 16.16 -16.34
CA ARG A 144 -3.51 15.36 -15.31
C ARG A 144 -2.69 14.18 -14.83
N THR A 145 -2.09 13.44 -15.77
CA THR A 145 -1.24 12.28 -15.44
C THR A 145 -0.08 12.68 -14.55
N ARG A 146 0.60 13.80 -14.86
CA ARG A 146 1.72 14.32 -14.09
C ARG A 146 1.31 14.63 -12.64
N TRP A 147 0.18 15.31 -12.45
CA TRP A 147 -0.30 15.70 -11.11
C TRP A 147 -0.77 14.51 -10.28
N ILE A 148 -1.48 13.55 -10.89
CA ILE A 148 -1.89 12.31 -10.23
C ILE A 148 -0.67 11.47 -9.85
N SER A 149 0.32 11.36 -10.71
CA SER A 149 1.57 10.67 -10.41
C SER A 149 2.34 11.34 -9.26
N SER A 150 2.29 12.66 -9.16
CA SER A 150 2.90 13.39 -8.04
C SER A 150 2.24 13.04 -6.70
N ILE A 151 0.90 12.90 -6.67
CA ILE A 151 0.19 12.46 -5.44
C ILE A 151 0.53 11.01 -5.08
N ALA A 152 0.66 10.12 -6.07
CA ALA A 152 1.15 8.76 -5.83
C ALA A 152 2.58 8.77 -5.27
N GLY A 153 3.44 9.67 -5.80
CA GLY A 153 4.79 9.91 -5.28
C GLY A 153 4.78 10.40 -3.82
N ALA A 154 3.83 11.26 -3.45
CA ALA A 154 3.64 11.71 -2.06
C ALA A 154 3.36 10.52 -1.12
N SER A 155 2.48 9.61 -1.54
CA SER A 155 2.20 8.39 -0.76
C SER A 155 3.43 7.50 -0.64
N SER A 156 4.23 7.37 -1.71
CA SER A 156 5.48 6.60 -1.69
C SER A 156 6.51 7.21 -0.74
N LEU A 157 6.66 8.55 -0.71
CA LEU A 157 7.50 9.24 0.26
C LEU A 157 7.04 8.97 1.69
N GLY A 158 5.73 9.02 1.95
CA GLY A 158 5.16 8.69 3.27
C GLY A 158 5.48 7.26 3.71
N THR A 159 5.52 6.31 2.77
CA THR A 159 5.90 4.92 3.05
C THR A 159 7.34 4.77 3.55
N VAL A 160 8.26 5.60 3.05
CA VAL A 160 9.65 5.65 3.52
C VAL A 160 9.77 6.37 4.85
N VAL A 161 9.10 7.52 4.96
CA VAL A 161 9.23 8.42 6.12
C VAL A 161 8.53 7.87 7.36
N GLY A 162 7.44 7.11 7.20
CA GLY A 162 6.67 6.55 8.32
C GLY A 162 7.49 5.72 9.29
N PRO A 163 8.16 4.64 8.84
CA PRO A 163 9.03 3.83 9.68
C PRO A 163 10.19 4.60 10.31
N VAL A 164 10.74 5.59 9.60
CA VAL A 164 11.84 6.44 10.11
C VAL A 164 11.37 7.34 11.25
N LEU A 165 10.15 7.87 11.16
CA LEU A 165 9.61 8.77 12.17
C LEU A 165 9.05 8.04 13.40
N ALA A 166 8.50 6.84 13.23
CA ALA A 166 7.83 6.13 14.30
C ALA A 166 8.69 5.98 15.57
N PRO A 167 9.97 5.56 15.51
CA PRO A 167 10.80 5.40 16.69
C PRO A 167 11.10 6.69 17.42
N LEU A 168 11.17 7.81 16.72
CA LEU A 168 11.45 9.11 17.33
C LEU A 168 10.39 9.52 18.38
N PHE A 169 9.21 8.90 18.30
CA PHE A 169 8.11 9.12 19.22
C PHE A 169 7.95 8.03 20.27
N ILE A 170 8.82 7.00 20.28
CA ILE A 170 8.90 6.01 21.36
C ILE A 170 9.71 6.64 22.51
N ILE A 171 9.01 7.37 23.37
CA ILE A 171 9.58 8.08 24.52
C ILE A 171 9.15 7.40 25.82
N GLU A 172 9.92 7.55 26.88
CA GLU A 172 9.67 6.89 28.18
C GLU A 172 8.25 7.07 28.71
N SER A 173 7.68 8.28 28.53
CA SER A 173 6.34 8.61 29.03
C SER A 173 5.19 7.87 28.34
N PHE A 174 5.34 7.49 27.06
CA PHE A 174 4.28 6.89 26.25
C PHE A 174 4.65 5.51 25.69
N GLY A 175 5.92 5.10 25.77
CA GLY A 175 6.39 3.84 25.21
C GLY A 175 5.99 3.69 23.73
N TYR A 176 5.57 2.50 23.35
CA TYR A 176 5.12 2.19 21.99
C TYR A 176 3.78 2.85 21.58
N ALA A 177 3.05 3.49 22.50
CA ALA A 177 1.87 4.27 22.16
C ALA A 177 2.24 5.68 21.60
N GLY A 178 3.45 6.16 21.88
CA GLY A 178 3.93 7.49 21.45
C GLY A 178 3.78 7.76 19.95
N PRO A 179 4.21 6.88 19.06
CA PRO A 179 4.03 7.05 17.62
C PRO A 179 2.56 7.23 17.20
N LEU A 180 1.63 6.51 17.83
CA LEU A 180 0.21 6.61 17.51
C LEU A 180 -0.36 7.98 17.90
N TYR A 181 0.02 8.51 19.06
CA TYR A 181 -0.36 9.86 19.48
C TYR A 181 0.25 10.93 18.58
N ALA A 182 1.52 10.78 18.19
CA ALA A 182 2.18 11.70 17.28
C ALA A 182 1.49 11.73 15.92
N PHE A 183 1.18 10.55 15.35
CA PHE A 183 0.46 10.46 14.06
C PHE A 183 -0.98 10.99 14.17
N ALA A 184 -1.65 10.81 15.30
CA ALA A 184 -2.96 11.42 15.55
C ALA A 184 -2.86 12.95 15.57
N LEU A 185 -1.83 13.52 16.21
CA LEU A 185 -1.59 14.96 16.26
C LEU A 185 -1.28 15.53 14.88
N ILE A 186 -0.39 14.88 14.12
CA ILE A 186 -0.04 15.27 12.75
C ILE A 186 -1.30 15.24 11.85
N ALA A 187 -2.12 14.18 11.97
CA ALA A 187 -3.36 14.06 11.21
C ALA A 187 -4.39 15.13 11.61
N THR A 188 -4.52 15.44 12.90
CA THR A 188 -5.40 16.50 13.39
C THR A 188 -4.95 17.88 12.90
N THR A 189 -3.65 18.15 12.92
CA THR A 189 -3.08 19.38 12.37
C THR A 189 -3.39 19.50 10.88
N MET A 190 -3.20 18.42 10.12
CA MET A 190 -3.51 18.39 8.70
C MET A 190 -5.03 18.54 8.44
N LEU A 191 -5.88 17.98 9.30
CA LEU A 191 -7.33 18.16 9.26
C LEU A 191 -7.72 19.64 9.39
N ILE A 192 -7.12 20.37 10.33
CA ILE A 192 -7.34 21.81 10.51
C ILE A 192 -6.86 22.57 9.27
N ILE A 193 -5.71 22.23 8.72
CA ILE A 193 -5.19 22.84 7.50
C ILE A 193 -6.15 22.64 6.32
N VAL A 194 -6.63 21.42 6.09
CA VAL A 194 -7.59 21.11 5.02
C VAL A 194 -8.90 21.87 5.24
N ALA A 195 -9.42 21.87 6.47
CA ALA A 195 -10.68 22.54 6.81
C ALA A 195 -10.62 24.06 6.59
N ARG A 196 -9.50 24.70 6.96
CA ARG A 196 -9.34 26.17 6.94
C ARG A 196 -8.86 26.69 5.59
N TYR A 197 -8.02 25.93 4.90
CA TYR A 197 -7.20 26.48 3.81
C TYR A 197 -7.40 25.81 2.45
N LEU A 198 -8.12 24.69 2.38
CA LEU A 198 -8.45 24.09 1.09
C LEU A 198 -9.78 24.67 0.60
N ASP A 199 -9.78 25.20 -0.63
CA ASP A 199 -10.99 25.70 -1.24
C ASP A 199 -11.85 24.54 -1.76
N GLU A 200 -13.19 24.62 -1.52
CA GLU A 200 -14.13 23.66 -2.11
C GLU A 200 -14.13 23.81 -3.63
N ALA A 201 -14.15 22.70 -4.34
CA ALA A 201 -14.45 22.75 -5.77
C ALA A 201 -15.93 23.11 -5.95
N PRO A 202 -16.28 24.06 -6.84
CA PRO A 202 -17.65 24.16 -7.26
C PRO A 202 -18.06 22.75 -7.75
N ILE A 203 -19.17 22.25 -7.25
CA ILE A 203 -19.75 20.98 -7.71
C ILE A 203 -20.14 21.23 -9.16
N LEU A 204 -19.18 21.00 -10.08
CA LEU A 204 -19.53 20.90 -11.47
C LEU A 204 -20.47 19.70 -11.52
N ALA A 205 -21.74 19.96 -11.76
CA ALA A 205 -22.71 18.92 -12.05
C ALA A 205 -22.23 18.21 -13.33
N THR A 206 -21.23 17.35 -13.14
CA THR A 206 -20.78 16.46 -14.20
C THR A 206 -22.00 15.62 -14.53
N LYS A 207 -22.48 15.77 -15.76
CA LYS A 207 -23.49 14.88 -16.33
C LYS A 207 -23.24 13.49 -15.79
N PRO A 208 -24.26 12.80 -15.27
CA PRO A 208 -24.08 11.45 -14.72
C PRO A 208 -23.23 10.67 -15.72
N PRO A 209 -22.24 9.91 -15.26
CA PRO A 209 -21.35 9.19 -16.16
C PRO A 209 -22.23 8.52 -17.19
N LEU A 210 -22.01 8.83 -18.47
CA LEU A 210 -22.75 8.30 -19.60
C LEU A 210 -23.04 6.84 -19.24
N ARG A 211 -24.33 6.52 -19.08
CA ARG A 211 -24.81 5.17 -18.70
C ARG A 211 -23.88 4.19 -19.37
N SER A 212 -23.12 3.46 -18.54
CA SER A 212 -22.24 2.39 -19.00
C SER A 212 -23.03 1.63 -20.05
N ASP A 213 -22.58 1.73 -21.28
CA ASP A 213 -23.25 1.11 -22.43
C ASP A 213 -23.39 -0.37 -22.07
N LYS A 214 -24.64 -0.80 -21.79
CA LYS A 214 -24.96 -2.18 -21.38
C LYS A 214 -24.60 -3.20 -22.45
N THR A 215 -24.16 -2.70 -23.61
CA THR A 215 -23.70 -3.53 -24.75
C THR A 215 -22.26 -4.02 -24.63
N ALA A 216 -21.46 -3.57 -23.64
CA ALA A 216 -20.13 -4.11 -23.40
C ALA A 216 -20.24 -5.54 -22.84
N ARG A 217 -19.94 -6.51 -23.69
CA ARG A 217 -19.88 -7.96 -23.42
C ARG A 217 -19.12 -8.25 -22.12
N GLY A 218 -19.81 -8.66 -21.05
CA GLY A 218 -19.26 -9.25 -19.82
C GLY A 218 -18.27 -8.41 -19.01
N PRO A 219 -18.03 -8.75 -17.75
CA PRO A 219 -17.02 -8.10 -16.94
C PRO A 219 -15.62 -8.32 -17.51
N PRO A 220 -14.72 -7.30 -17.47
CA PRO A 220 -13.37 -7.37 -18.08
C PRO A 220 -12.53 -8.56 -17.57
N TRP A 221 -12.76 -8.96 -16.32
CA TRP A 221 -12.07 -10.11 -15.69
C TRP A 221 -12.40 -11.47 -16.29
N LEU A 222 -13.39 -11.58 -17.17
CA LEU A 222 -13.69 -12.82 -17.93
C LEU A 222 -13.01 -12.85 -19.29
N ARG A 223 -12.28 -11.79 -19.70
CA ARG A 223 -11.58 -11.77 -20.98
C ARG A 223 -10.25 -12.52 -20.88
N SER A 224 -10.06 -13.49 -21.74
CA SER A 224 -8.89 -14.36 -21.85
C SER A 224 -7.53 -13.61 -21.78
N ASN A 225 -7.44 -12.39 -22.35
CA ASN A 225 -6.21 -11.62 -22.40
C ASN A 225 -5.95 -10.76 -21.15
N PHE A 226 -6.97 -10.47 -20.33
CA PHE A 226 -6.86 -9.62 -19.15
C PHE A 226 -6.61 -10.44 -17.87
N VAL A 227 -7.22 -11.62 -17.78
CA VAL A 227 -7.10 -12.54 -16.63
C VAL A 227 -5.64 -12.81 -16.23
N PRO A 228 -4.70 -13.08 -17.16
CA PRO A 228 -3.31 -13.36 -16.79
C PRO A 228 -2.63 -12.24 -16.02
N PHE A 229 -2.91 -10.97 -16.37
CA PHE A 229 -2.32 -9.82 -15.66
C PHE A 229 -2.92 -9.64 -14.29
N ILE A 230 -4.23 -9.82 -14.13
CA ILE A 230 -4.92 -9.72 -12.84
C ILE A 230 -4.46 -10.84 -11.90
N ALA A 231 -4.36 -12.06 -12.37
CA ALA A 231 -3.86 -13.19 -11.59
C ALA A 231 -2.40 -12.95 -11.15
N TYR A 232 -1.55 -12.52 -12.07
CA TYR A 232 -0.17 -12.14 -11.76
C TYR A 232 -0.11 -11.04 -10.70
N GLY A 233 -0.83 -9.93 -10.91
CA GLY A 233 -0.85 -8.79 -10.00
C GLY A 233 -1.40 -9.14 -8.62
N PHE A 234 -2.45 -9.97 -8.55
CA PHE A 234 -3.04 -10.43 -7.30
C PHE A 234 -2.03 -11.25 -6.47
N LEU A 235 -1.42 -12.26 -7.08
CA LEU A 235 -0.43 -13.09 -6.40
C LEU A 235 0.81 -12.29 -5.99
N LEU A 236 1.27 -11.37 -6.86
CA LEU A 236 2.38 -10.47 -6.54
C LEU A 236 2.05 -9.62 -5.29
N PHE A 237 0.84 -9.05 -5.20
CA PHE A 237 0.41 -8.27 -4.04
C PHE A 237 0.24 -9.11 -2.78
N VAL A 238 -0.29 -10.34 -2.90
CA VAL A 238 -0.40 -11.27 -1.76
C VAL A 238 0.98 -11.55 -1.17
N CYS A 239 1.96 -11.92 -2.02
CA CYS A 239 3.33 -12.16 -1.57
C CYS A 239 3.96 -10.90 -0.96
N GLN A 240 3.85 -9.74 -1.62
CA GLN A 240 4.39 -8.48 -1.11
C GLN A 240 3.84 -8.13 0.28
N ASN A 241 2.53 -8.30 0.47
CA ASN A 241 1.90 -7.97 1.74
C ASN A 241 2.21 -9.00 2.82
N ALA A 242 2.26 -10.28 2.49
CA ALA A 242 2.64 -11.34 3.40
C ALA A 242 4.07 -11.12 3.93
N LEU A 243 5.03 -10.86 3.02
CA LEU A 243 6.42 -10.54 3.40
C LEU A 243 6.49 -9.33 4.34
N ALA A 244 5.79 -8.24 4.01
CA ALA A 244 5.81 -7.02 4.81
C ALA A 244 5.22 -7.21 6.21
N GLN A 245 4.22 -8.08 6.37
CA GLN A 245 3.57 -8.34 7.65
C GLN A 245 4.34 -9.35 8.51
N THR A 246 5.06 -10.29 7.91
CA THR A 246 5.84 -11.31 8.65
C THR A 246 7.24 -10.84 9.03
N LEU A 247 7.80 -9.88 8.29
CA LEU A 247 9.17 -9.41 8.47
C LEU A 247 9.46 -8.93 9.90
N GLY A 248 8.56 -8.16 10.50
CA GLY A 248 8.76 -7.60 11.83
C GLY A 248 8.93 -8.70 12.89
N PHE A 249 8.12 -9.73 12.83
CA PHE A 249 8.20 -10.88 13.74
C PHE A 249 9.49 -11.66 13.53
N LEU A 250 9.88 -11.91 12.27
CA LEU A 250 11.16 -12.56 11.95
C LEU A 250 12.36 -11.80 12.53
N ILE A 251 12.40 -10.48 12.39
CA ILE A 251 13.50 -9.65 12.90
C ILE A 251 13.55 -9.71 14.43
N ILE A 252 12.41 -9.65 15.11
CA ILE A 252 12.34 -9.77 16.57
C ILE A 252 12.91 -11.13 17.01
N ASP A 253 12.48 -12.23 16.37
CA ASP A 253 12.94 -13.58 16.71
C ASP A 253 14.43 -13.79 16.46
N LYS A 254 14.97 -13.22 15.37
CA LYS A 254 16.41 -13.27 15.08
C LYS A 254 17.22 -12.46 16.09
N THR A 255 16.76 -11.23 16.40
CA THR A 255 17.41 -10.39 17.42
C THR A 255 17.40 -11.09 18.78
N SER A 256 16.30 -11.79 19.13
CA SER A 256 16.20 -12.54 20.37
C SER A 256 17.21 -13.72 20.43
N LYS A 257 17.46 -14.37 19.31
CA LYS A 257 18.45 -15.46 19.23
C LYS A 257 19.90 -14.96 19.33
N GLU A 258 20.17 -13.76 18.80
CA GLU A 258 21.50 -13.16 18.85
C GLU A 258 21.82 -12.56 20.23
N LEU A 259 20.83 -12.06 20.94
CA LEU A 259 20.94 -11.36 22.21
C LEU A 259 20.07 -12.01 23.32
N PRO A 260 20.29 -13.30 23.65
CA PRO A 260 19.41 -14.03 24.55
C PRO A 260 19.49 -13.56 26.00
N GLN A 261 20.51 -12.77 26.36
CA GLN A 261 20.75 -12.28 27.73
C GLN A 261 20.08 -10.93 28.04
N LEU A 262 19.49 -10.28 27.03
CA LEU A 262 18.87 -8.97 27.20
C LEU A 262 17.44 -9.09 27.79
N PRO A 263 17.06 -8.20 28.72
CA PRO A 263 15.69 -8.09 29.19
C PRO A 263 14.73 -7.79 28.02
N SER A 264 13.51 -8.34 28.08
CA SER A 264 12.52 -8.20 26.99
C SER A 264 12.28 -6.75 26.50
N PRO A 265 12.23 -5.71 27.35
CA PRO A 265 12.03 -4.34 26.89
C PRO A 265 13.20 -3.83 26.03
N ASP A 266 14.44 -4.08 26.44
CA ASP A 266 15.63 -3.64 25.71
C ASP A 266 15.80 -4.40 24.40
N LEU A 267 15.51 -5.70 24.39
CA LEU A 267 15.51 -6.54 23.21
C LEU A 267 14.51 -6.03 22.17
N LEU A 268 13.27 -5.73 22.56
CA LEU A 268 12.26 -5.19 21.65
C LEU A 268 12.65 -3.82 21.10
N ARG A 269 13.32 -2.99 21.89
CA ARG A 269 13.83 -1.69 21.43
C ARG A 269 14.89 -1.84 20.35
N ILE A 270 15.83 -2.76 20.52
CA ILE A 270 16.88 -3.05 19.52
C ILE A 270 16.25 -3.67 18.27
N ALA A 271 15.39 -4.67 18.43
CA ALA A 271 14.68 -5.30 17.33
C ALA A 271 13.84 -4.29 16.53
N GLN A 272 13.22 -3.32 17.21
CA GLN A 272 12.50 -2.24 16.55
C GLN A 272 13.41 -1.42 15.63
N GLY A 273 14.63 -1.08 16.08
CA GLY A 273 15.63 -0.42 15.24
C GLY A 273 16.00 -1.24 13.99
N HIS A 274 16.14 -2.57 14.12
CA HIS A 274 16.40 -3.46 12.99
C HIS A 274 15.22 -3.53 12.00
N ILE A 275 13.96 -3.54 12.49
CA ILE A 275 12.76 -3.47 11.66
C ILE A 275 12.75 -2.19 10.82
N GLU A 276 13.08 -1.07 11.43
CA GLU A 276 13.13 0.24 10.77
C GLU A 276 14.20 0.28 9.69
N ILE A 277 15.39 -0.21 9.99
CA ILE A 277 16.47 -0.33 8.99
C ILE A 277 16.00 -1.20 7.83
N ALA A 278 15.33 -2.33 8.09
CA ALA A 278 14.79 -3.18 7.04
C ALA A 278 13.78 -2.44 6.15
N MET A 279 12.82 -1.74 6.77
CA MET A 279 11.81 -0.99 6.03
C MET A 279 12.41 0.16 5.21
N VAL A 280 13.39 0.87 5.75
CA VAL A 280 14.12 1.92 5.02
C VAL A 280 14.91 1.33 3.85
N CYS A 281 15.64 0.22 4.05
CA CYS A 281 16.36 -0.46 2.96
C CYS A 281 15.40 -0.93 1.86
N GLY A 282 14.27 -1.53 2.22
CA GLY A 282 13.24 -1.93 1.26
C GLY A 282 12.65 -0.75 0.49
N ALA A 283 12.40 0.37 1.18
CA ALA A 283 11.90 1.58 0.55
C ALA A 283 12.91 2.23 -0.40
N LEU A 284 14.20 2.30 -0.01
CA LEU A 284 15.28 2.79 -0.87
C LEU A 284 15.46 1.89 -2.10
N ALA A 285 15.40 0.56 -1.93
CA ALA A 285 15.43 -0.39 -3.03
C ALA A 285 14.24 -0.18 -4.00
N SER A 286 13.06 0.10 -3.45
CA SER A 286 11.86 0.43 -4.25
C SER A 286 12.01 1.72 -5.03
N LEU A 287 12.56 2.77 -4.43
CA LEU A 287 12.85 4.03 -5.11
C LEU A 287 13.91 3.85 -6.20
N LEU A 288 14.95 3.08 -5.93
CA LEU A 288 15.98 2.72 -6.91
C LEU A 288 15.36 2.02 -8.13
N ALA A 289 14.45 1.08 -7.91
CA ALA A 289 13.73 0.40 -8.99
C ALA A 289 12.95 1.39 -9.86
N LEU A 290 12.12 2.25 -9.23
CA LEU A 290 11.18 3.13 -9.93
C LEU A 290 11.87 4.33 -10.60
N TRP A 291 12.86 4.92 -9.95
CA TRP A 291 13.45 6.18 -10.41
C TRP A 291 14.78 6.02 -11.15
N ALA A 292 15.46 4.90 -10.95
CA ALA A 292 16.73 4.65 -11.63
C ALA A 292 16.63 3.48 -12.62
N LEU A 293 16.31 2.26 -12.16
CA LEU A 293 16.41 1.08 -13.03
C LEU A 293 15.41 1.13 -14.19
N ILE A 294 14.14 1.44 -13.93
CA ILE A 294 13.11 1.49 -14.97
C ILE A 294 13.44 2.54 -16.04
N PRO A 295 13.76 3.82 -15.71
CA PRO A 295 14.08 4.83 -16.72
C PRO A 295 15.41 4.59 -17.43
N ILE A 296 16.47 4.18 -16.72
CA ILE A 296 17.80 3.97 -17.29
C ILE A 296 17.78 2.83 -18.31
N PHE A 297 17.19 1.69 -17.93
CA PHE A 297 17.13 0.52 -18.81
C PHE A 297 15.92 0.50 -19.74
N ARG A 298 15.05 1.52 -19.67
CA ARG A 298 13.82 1.62 -20.50
C ARG A 298 13.06 0.28 -20.53
N MET A 299 12.85 -0.30 -19.36
CA MET A 299 12.33 -1.65 -19.22
C MET A 299 10.92 -1.79 -19.80
N THR A 300 10.72 -2.79 -20.64
CA THR A 300 9.40 -3.15 -21.17
C THR A 300 8.53 -3.78 -20.10
N PRO A 301 7.18 -3.75 -20.22
CA PRO A 301 6.29 -4.42 -19.25
C PRO A 301 6.64 -5.90 -19.05
N THR A 302 7.00 -6.61 -20.11
CA THR A 302 7.44 -8.02 -20.03
C THR A 302 8.72 -8.20 -19.21
N ALA A 303 9.72 -7.33 -19.43
CA ALA A 303 10.95 -7.35 -18.64
C ALA A 303 10.68 -7.05 -17.15
N LEU A 304 9.80 -6.07 -16.88
CA LEU A 304 9.38 -5.71 -15.52
C LEU A 304 8.71 -6.89 -14.79
N LEU A 305 7.84 -7.64 -15.47
CA LEU A 305 7.21 -8.83 -14.90
C LEU A 305 8.25 -9.90 -14.55
N ARG A 306 9.19 -10.20 -15.45
CA ARG A 306 10.20 -11.25 -15.25
C ARG A 306 11.20 -10.89 -14.19
N TRP A 307 11.85 -9.74 -14.30
CA TRP A 307 12.81 -9.27 -13.31
C TRP A 307 12.16 -9.05 -11.95
N GLY A 308 10.92 -8.52 -11.94
CA GLY A 308 10.14 -8.31 -10.73
C GLY A 308 9.92 -9.61 -9.97
N ALA A 309 9.36 -10.63 -10.61
CA ALA A 309 9.10 -11.92 -9.97
C ALA A 309 10.41 -12.65 -9.59
N GLY A 310 11.43 -12.60 -10.46
CA GLY A 310 12.71 -13.28 -10.20
C GLY A 310 13.46 -12.70 -8.99
N LEU A 311 13.60 -11.38 -8.92
CA LEU A 311 14.26 -10.71 -7.79
C LEU A 311 13.46 -10.84 -6.50
N ALA A 312 12.12 -10.74 -6.57
CA ALA A 312 11.28 -10.95 -5.41
C ALA A 312 11.39 -12.39 -4.88
N SER A 313 11.38 -13.40 -5.76
CA SER A 313 11.57 -14.80 -5.39
C SER A 313 12.93 -15.02 -4.71
N LEU A 314 14.00 -14.52 -5.32
CA LEU A 314 15.35 -14.63 -4.74
C LEU A 314 15.45 -13.93 -3.38
N GLY A 315 14.87 -12.74 -3.25
CA GLY A 315 14.80 -12.01 -1.99
C GLY A 315 14.07 -12.80 -0.90
N SER A 316 12.91 -13.41 -1.23
CA SER A 316 12.15 -14.24 -0.28
C SER A 316 12.94 -15.50 0.13
N VAL A 317 13.69 -16.12 -0.78
CA VAL A 317 14.61 -17.22 -0.43
C VAL A 317 15.69 -16.77 0.56
N LEU A 318 16.30 -15.60 0.30
CA LEU A 318 17.32 -15.06 1.19
C LEU A 318 16.76 -14.77 2.59
N VAL A 319 15.53 -14.24 2.68
CA VAL A 319 14.83 -14.04 3.95
C VAL A 319 14.58 -15.37 4.65
N ALA A 320 14.08 -16.39 3.93
CA ALA A 320 13.79 -17.71 4.47
C ALA A 320 15.01 -18.41 5.07
N LEU A 321 16.14 -18.33 4.36
CA LEU A 321 17.38 -19.02 4.69
C LEU A 321 18.36 -18.15 5.52
N SER A 322 17.98 -16.90 5.85
CA SER A 322 18.87 -15.99 6.58
C SER A 322 19.24 -16.57 7.95
N PRO A 323 20.52 -16.68 8.30
CA PRO A 323 20.95 -17.06 9.66
C PRO A 323 20.75 -15.91 10.67
N ASP A 324 20.93 -14.67 10.24
CA ASP A 324 20.90 -13.45 11.03
C ASP A 324 19.90 -12.41 10.49
N TYR A 325 19.72 -11.32 11.22
CA TYR A 325 18.83 -10.24 10.80
C TYR A 325 19.41 -9.44 9.61
N ALA A 326 20.74 -9.35 9.47
CA ALA A 326 21.36 -8.56 8.40
C ALA A 326 21.08 -9.15 7.01
N LEU A 327 21.22 -10.49 6.88
CA LEU A 327 20.87 -11.17 5.63
C LEU A 327 19.35 -11.12 5.36
N ALA A 328 18.53 -11.15 6.42
CA ALA A 328 17.07 -10.96 6.26
C ALA A 328 16.74 -9.57 5.73
N ILE A 329 17.41 -8.50 6.20
CA ILE A 329 17.26 -7.13 5.70
C ILE A 329 17.66 -7.05 4.22
N LEU A 330 18.80 -7.64 3.85
CA LEU A 330 19.25 -7.68 2.45
C LEU A 330 18.24 -8.41 1.55
N GLY A 331 17.76 -9.57 2.00
CA GLY A 331 16.71 -10.34 1.31
C GLY A 331 15.43 -9.53 1.12
N TYR A 332 14.99 -8.84 2.17
CA TYR A 332 13.82 -7.96 2.11
C TYR A 332 14.00 -6.78 1.15
N ALA A 333 15.17 -6.14 1.15
CA ALA A 333 15.48 -5.06 0.21
C ALA A 333 15.45 -5.56 -1.24
N LEU A 334 16.02 -6.74 -1.51
CA LEU A 334 16.00 -7.37 -2.82
C LEU A 334 14.57 -7.75 -3.26
N ALA A 335 13.77 -8.31 -2.36
CA ALA A 335 12.37 -8.62 -2.62
C ALA A 335 11.56 -7.34 -2.91
N SER A 336 11.77 -6.28 -2.12
CA SER A 336 11.11 -4.98 -2.30
C SER A 336 11.45 -4.34 -3.65
N LEU A 337 12.69 -4.47 -4.11
CA LEU A 337 13.13 -4.07 -5.43
C LEU A 337 12.36 -4.86 -6.51
N GLY A 338 12.26 -6.17 -6.35
CA GLY A 338 11.51 -7.05 -7.26
C GLY A 338 10.03 -6.68 -7.34
N PHE A 339 9.34 -6.50 -6.20
CA PHE A 339 7.94 -6.09 -6.16
C PHE A 339 7.71 -4.73 -6.82
N SER A 340 8.66 -3.80 -6.63
CA SER A 340 8.58 -2.46 -7.23
C SER A 340 8.82 -2.43 -8.72
N LEU A 341 9.48 -3.42 -9.29
CA LEU A 341 9.54 -3.66 -10.73
C LEU A 341 8.27 -4.35 -11.25
N GLY A 342 7.82 -5.40 -10.58
CA GLY A 342 6.66 -6.20 -11.01
C GLY A 342 5.35 -5.42 -11.05
N ARG A 343 5.14 -4.53 -10.08
CA ARG A 343 3.91 -3.73 -9.96
C ARG A 343 3.61 -2.85 -11.17
N PRO A 344 4.48 -1.96 -11.64
CA PRO A 344 4.23 -1.20 -12.86
C PRO A 344 4.16 -2.10 -14.10
N GLY A 345 4.88 -3.23 -14.11
CA GLY A 345 4.84 -4.19 -15.21
C GLY A 345 3.44 -4.76 -15.45
N PHE A 346 2.75 -5.25 -14.41
CA PHE A 346 1.41 -5.79 -14.58
C PHE A 346 0.36 -4.70 -14.82
N ILE A 347 0.49 -3.52 -14.20
CA ILE A 347 -0.42 -2.38 -14.42
C ILE A 347 -0.35 -1.90 -15.87
N ALA A 348 0.85 -1.68 -16.38
CA ALA A 348 1.06 -1.27 -17.77
C ALA A 348 0.61 -2.38 -18.73
N GLY A 349 0.98 -3.64 -18.46
CA GLY A 349 0.55 -4.77 -19.26
C GLY A 349 -0.97 -4.91 -19.32
N ALA A 350 -1.66 -4.88 -18.19
CA ALA A 350 -3.11 -4.92 -18.13
C ALA A 350 -3.76 -3.76 -18.89
N SER A 351 -3.23 -2.54 -18.76
CA SER A 351 -3.70 -1.36 -19.47
C SER A 351 -3.59 -1.50 -20.98
N LEU A 352 -2.52 -2.08 -21.50
CA LEU A 352 -2.29 -2.28 -22.94
C LEU A 352 -3.17 -3.38 -23.56
N THR A 353 -3.84 -4.21 -22.75
CA THR A 353 -4.73 -5.27 -23.28
C THR A 353 -6.17 -4.80 -23.53
N VAL A 354 -6.51 -3.57 -23.15
CA VAL A 354 -7.88 -3.05 -23.28
C VAL A 354 -7.90 -1.69 -23.98
N PRO A 355 -8.96 -1.39 -24.73
CA PRO A 355 -9.12 -0.08 -25.37
C PRO A 355 -9.31 1.04 -24.36
N MET A 356 -9.02 2.29 -24.76
CA MET A 356 -9.10 3.49 -23.91
C MET A 356 -10.47 3.64 -23.18
N LYS A 357 -11.57 3.22 -23.80
CA LYS A 357 -12.92 3.28 -23.20
C LYS A 357 -13.09 2.36 -21.97
N GLU A 358 -12.22 1.38 -21.78
CA GLU A 358 -12.31 0.39 -20.69
C GLU A 358 -11.22 0.59 -19.60
N GLN A 359 -10.35 1.58 -19.74
CA GLN A 359 -9.26 1.88 -18.79
C GLN A 359 -9.75 2.10 -17.35
N ALA A 360 -10.91 2.75 -17.18
CA ALA A 360 -11.52 2.94 -15.86
C ALA A 360 -11.88 1.60 -15.18
N ARG A 361 -12.30 0.59 -15.96
CA ARG A 361 -12.60 -0.75 -15.44
C ARG A 361 -11.33 -1.49 -15.03
N VAL A 362 -10.25 -1.33 -15.79
CA VAL A 362 -8.92 -1.89 -15.44
C VAL A 362 -8.42 -1.29 -14.14
N ALA A 363 -8.47 0.04 -14.00
CA ALA A 363 -8.09 0.72 -12.77
C ALA A 363 -8.93 0.25 -11.56
N GLY A 364 -10.24 0.04 -11.75
CA GLY A 364 -11.12 -0.52 -10.73
C GLY A 364 -10.73 -1.94 -10.31
N ALA A 365 -10.41 -2.82 -11.27
CA ALA A 365 -9.97 -4.19 -10.98
C ALA A 365 -8.63 -4.21 -10.23
N ILE A 366 -7.66 -3.38 -10.64
CA ILE A 366 -6.37 -3.22 -9.97
C ILE A 366 -6.58 -2.71 -8.53
N GLY A 367 -7.47 -1.74 -8.33
CA GLY A 367 -7.84 -1.26 -7.00
C GLY A 367 -8.44 -2.35 -6.11
N ALA A 368 -9.33 -3.18 -6.67
CA ALA A 368 -9.96 -4.28 -5.94
C ALA A 368 -8.94 -5.33 -5.49
N ILE A 369 -8.05 -5.80 -6.36
CA ILE A 369 -7.01 -6.77 -5.99
C ILE A 369 -6.01 -6.18 -4.99
N SER A 370 -5.73 -4.88 -5.06
CA SER A 370 -4.87 -4.17 -4.10
C SER A 370 -5.48 -4.11 -2.69
N GLY A 371 -6.81 -4.20 -2.55
CA GLY A 371 -7.48 -4.25 -1.24
C GLY A 371 -7.64 -5.66 -0.70
N VAL A 372 -8.00 -6.61 -1.56
CA VAL A 372 -8.32 -8.00 -1.14
C VAL A 372 -7.08 -8.77 -0.70
N ASN A 373 -5.89 -8.48 -1.26
CA ASN A 373 -4.66 -9.21 -0.94
C ASN A 373 -4.30 -9.20 0.57
N VAL A 374 -4.66 -8.13 1.30
CA VAL A 374 -4.34 -7.99 2.73
C VAL A 374 -5.03 -9.04 3.61
N LEU A 375 -6.13 -9.63 3.13
CA LEU A 375 -6.83 -10.72 3.83
C LEU A 375 -5.98 -11.99 3.99
N PHE A 376 -4.93 -12.15 3.18
CA PHE A 376 -4.04 -13.30 3.25
C PHE A 376 -2.90 -13.14 4.26
N ALA A 377 -2.67 -11.93 4.79
CA ALA A 377 -1.61 -11.67 5.75
C ALA A 377 -1.72 -12.50 7.04
N PRO A 378 -2.89 -12.67 7.69
CA PRO A 378 -3.01 -13.52 8.88
C PRO A 378 -2.62 -14.97 8.62
N PHE A 379 -2.92 -15.52 7.43
CA PHE A 379 -2.52 -16.87 7.06
C PHE A 379 -0.99 -17.00 6.94
N ALA A 380 -0.33 -16.00 6.35
CA ALA A 380 1.13 -15.99 6.27
C ALA A 380 1.76 -15.91 7.66
N VAL A 381 1.21 -15.07 8.55
CA VAL A 381 1.71 -14.95 9.93
C VAL A 381 1.40 -16.22 10.74
N SER A 382 0.21 -16.83 10.60
CA SER A 382 -0.08 -18.11 11.25
C SER A 382 0.86 -19.23 10.78
N LEU A 383 1.21 -19.25 9.48
CA LEU A 383 2.20 -20.20 8.97
C LEU A 383 3.60 -19.91 9.57
N TYR A 384 3.93 -18.63 9.77
CA TYR A 384 5.16 -18.21 10.43
C TYR A 384 5.23 -18.71 11.88
N GLU A 385 4.14 -18.61 12.64
CA GLU A 385 4.05 -19.08 14.04
C GLU A 385 4.35 -20.59 14.15
N VAL A 386 3.93 -21.39 13.16
CA VAL A 386 4.15 -22.85 13.13
C VAL A 386 5.52 -23.21 12.57
N PHE A 387 5.93 -22.56 11.48
CA PHE A 387 7.18 -22.83 10.76
C PHE A 387 7.77 -21.52 10.22
N PRO A 388 8.69 -20.88 10.95
CA PRO A 388 9.19 -19.54 10.62
C PRO A 388 9.68 -19.32 9.19
N PRO A 389 10.39 -20.26 8.50
CA PRO A 389 10.75 -20.10 7.10
C PRO A 389 9.57 -20.28 6.13
N GLY A 390 8.46 -20.89 6.58
CA GLY A 390 7.34 -21.34 5.75
C GLY A 390 6.75 -20.30 4.83
N PRO A 391 6.29 -19.12 5.33
CA PRO A 391 5.69 -18.11 4.47
C PRO A 391 6.66 -17.63 3.39
N PHE A 392 7.93 -17.41 3.72
CA PHE A 392 8.94 -16.91 2.77
C PHE A 392 9.29 -17.95 1.69
N LEU A 393 9.34 -19.23 2.05
CA LEU A 393 9.51 -20.33 1.09
C LEU A 393 8.29 -20.46 0.18
N LEU A 394 7.08 -20.39 0.73
CA LEU A 394 5.85 -20.41 -0.05
C LEU A 394 5.79 -19.25 -1.03
N GLU A 395 6.12 -18.03 -0.56
CA GLU A 395 6.22 -16.84 -1.41
C GLU A 395 7.23 -17.04 -2.53
N SER A 396 8.41 -17.57 -2.22
CA SER A 396 9.45 -17.80 -3.23
C SER A 396 8.99 -18.76 -4.32
N VAL A 397 8.28 -19.83 -3.96
CA VAL A 397 7.71 -20.79 -4.90
C VAL A 397 6.63 -20.14 -5.76
N VAL A 398 5.71 -19.37 -5.16
CA VAL A 398 4.67 -18.64 -5.90
C VAL A 398 5.30 -17.65 -6.87
N LEU A 399 6.30 -16.89 -6.43
CA LEU A 399 7.00 -15.89 -7.26
C LEU A 399 7.83 -16.54 -8.38
N ALA A 400 8.47 -17.68 -8.12
CA ALA A 400 9.12 -18.48 -9.16
C ALA A 400 8.11 -19.01 -10.18
N GLY A 401 6.94 -19.44 -9.72
CA GLY A 401 5.81 -19.80 -10.58
C GLY A 401 5.32 -18.62 -11.43
N LEU A 402 5.26 -17.41 -10.87
CA LEU A 402 4.93 -16.18 -11.61
C LEU A 402 6.01 -15.83 -12.64
N LEU A 403 7.29 -16.04 -12.34
CA LEU A 403 8.38 -15.89 -13.29
C LEU A 403 8.23 -16.87 -14.45
N ALA A 404 8.00 -18.15 -14.17
CA ALA A 404 7.75 -19.16 -15.19
C ALA A 404 6.51 -18.80 -16.03
N TYR A 405 5.43 -18.37 -15.38
CA TYR A 405 4.23 -17.93 -16.06
C TYR A 405 4.47 -16.72 -16.98
N ALA A 406 5.26 -15.72 -16.53
CA ALA A 406 5.64 -14.56 -17.34
C ALA A 406 6.57 -14.93 -18.54
N CYS A 407 7.29 -16.06 -18.45
CA CYS A 407 8.13 -16.56 -19.53
C CYS A 407 7.35 -17.42 -20.52
N LEU A 408 6.41 -18.24 -20.05
CA LEU A 408 5.69 -19.24 -20.86
C LEU A 408 4.39 -18.70 -21.47
N SER A 409 3.68 -17.82 -20.77
CA SER A 409 2.39 -17.30 -21.24
C SER A 409 2.55 -16.40 -22.47
N PRO A 410 1.92 -16.74 -23.62
CA PRO A 410 1.98 -15.90 -24.81
C PRO A 410 1.41 -14.50 -24.60
N THR A 411 0.40 -14.37 -23.71
CA THR A 411 -0.24 -13.09 -23.38
C THR A 411 0.71 -12.15 -22.65
N LEU A 412 1.46 -12.66 -21.67
CA LEU A 412 2.41 -11.89 -20.87
C LEU A 412 3.71 -11.61 -21.65
N ARG A 413 4.10 -12.53 -22.54
CA ARG A 413 5.33 -12.42 -23.34
C ARG A 413 5.26 -11.39 -24.45
N ASN A 414 4.10 -11.22 -25.09
CA ASN A 414 3.93 -10.40 -26.30
C ASN A 414 3.26 -9.05 -26.03
N VAL A 415 3.35 -8.54 -24.79
CA VAL A 415 2.82 -7.22 -24.42
C VAL A 415 3.65 -6.12 -25.12
N GLY A 416 2.98 -5.27 -25.86
CA GLY A 416 3.62 -4.16 -26.60
C GLY A 416 3.95 -4.45 -28.05
N SER A 417 4.11 -5.72 -28.48
CA SER A 417 4.34 -6.05 -29.89
C SER A 417 3.06 -5.96 -30.74
N ARG A 418 1.89 -6.11 -30.15
CA ARG A 418 0.60 -5.99 -30.85
C ARG A 418 0.15 -4.55 -31.09
N VAL A 419 0.48 -3.62 -30.20
CA VAL A 419 0.13 -2.20 -30.38
C VAL A 419 0.88 -1.60 -31.58
N SER A 420 2.15 -1.97 -31.78
CA SER A 420 2.92 -1.51 -32.95
C SER A 420 2.39 -2.05 -34.28
N VAL A 421 1.75 -3.23 -34.29
CA VAL A 421 1.19 -3.81 -35.53
C VAL A 421 -0.17 -3.19 -35.85
N GLU A 422 -1.02 -2.92 -34.87
CA GLU A 422 -2.31 -2.22 -35.08
C GLU A 422 -2.11 -0.75 -35.46
N GLU A 423 -1.20 -0.02 -34.84
CA GLU A 423 -0.85 1.36 -35.23
C GLU A 423 -0.22 1.44 -36.62
N ILE A 424 0.58 0.43 -37.01
CA ILE A 424 1.15 0.36 -38.36
C ILE A 424 0.07 0.04 -39.40
N ASN A 425 -0.90 -0.81 -39.04
CA ASN A 425 -2.01 -1.15 -39.93
C ASN A 425 -3.03 0.00 -40.05
N GLU A 426 -3.33 0.76 -38.96
CA GLU A 426 -4.14 1.97 -39.02
C GLU A 426 -3.45 3.09 -39.85
N LYS A 427 -2.14 3.29 -39.69
CA LYS A 427 -1.38 4.26 -40.52
C LYS A 427 -1.22 3.84 -41.99
N ARG A 428 -1.43 2.57 -42.32
CA ARG A 428 -1.45 2.09 -43.71
C ARG A 428 -2.85 2.12 -44.32
N ALA A 429 -3.89 2.26 -43.49
CA ALA A 429 -5.29 2.35 -43.94
C ALA A 429 -5.79 3.80 -44.07
N LEU A 430 -5.00 4.80 -43.63
CA LEU A 430 -5.13 6.23 -43.86
C LEU A 430 -4.20 6.70 -44.97
#